data_b34f149c88dc44a58cb2ff5e5d82e83b
#
_entry.id   b34f149c88dc44a58cb2ff5e5d82e83b
#
_cell.length_a   1.000
_cell.length_b   1.000
_cell.length_c   1.000
_cell.angle_alpha   90.00
_cell.angle_beta   90.00
_cell.angle_gamma   90.00
#
_symmetry.space_group_name_H-M   'P 1'
#
loop_
_entity.id
_entity.type
_entity.pdbx_description
1 polymer ?
#
loop_
_entity_poly.entity_id
_entity_poly.type
_entity_poly.pdbx_seq_one_letter_code
_entity_poly.pdbx_strand_id
1 'polypeptide(L)'
;MIATRLTVRDFRSHAAADVQLGPGLTVVSGRNGAGKTNLLEALYFACTGRSCRTGNERECVRFGARLTRLELRCEDAGEQHVLTVGFQPGEPKRLRVDGAPVERLTDVVTRPLVSVFLPDRLELVTGAPVLRRAHLDQVVAALRPARTGTRRAYSAALAQRNALVAAIRAGRAGRGSVSAWDAELARHGFALMADRAAAVDEFRPRFAEHAADLGLSGDPDVLYRPRSGAATVDELAAELGERLESDLERGFTGHGPHRDELVLRREGRELRAYGSRGQQRLGLLALLLAERAALAASRGTPPLMLLDDVMSELDAGRRSRLVELLRAGGQSVITTTDLAHVPGADDAGTTRLAITEGVVLQEAA
;
A
#
# COMPACT_ATOMS: atom_id res chain seq x y z
N MET A 1 6.48 -15.11 -6.75
CA MET A 1 7.13 -15.29 -5.42
C MET A 1 6.08 -15.54 -4.36
N ILE A 2 6.22 -16.59 -3.57
CA ILE A 2 5.28 -17.05 -2.54
C ILE A 2 6.00 -17.01 -1.19
N ALA A 3 5.38 -16.44 -0.16
CA ALA A 3 5.86 -16.50 1.22
C ALA A 3 5.55 -17.88 1.79
N THR A 4 6.57 -18.61 2.26
CA THR A 4 6.40 -20.00 2.73
C THR A 4 6.46 -20.13 4.24
N ARG A 5 7.28 -19.34 4.93
CA ARG A 5 7.43 -19.41 6.39
C ARG A 5 7.79 -18.05 6.97
N LEU A 6 7.13 -17.68 8.06
CA LEU A 6 7.45 -16.49 8.85
C LEU A 6 7.90 -16.90 10.25
N THR A 7 9.10 -16.48 10.65
CA THR A 7 9.59 -16.59 12.02
C THR A 7 9.62 -15.20 12.66
N VAL A 8 9.05 -15.10 13.84
CA VAL A 8 8.91 -13.84 14.59
C VAL A 8 9.53 -13.97 15.97
N ARG A 9 10.26 -12.96 16.41
CA ARG A 9 10.77 -12.82 17.77
C ARG A 9 10.47 -11.41 18.28
N ASP A 10 9.80 -11.35 19.43
CA ASP A 10 9.50 -10.12 20.17
C ASP A 10 8.84 -9.00 19.33
N PHE A 11 7.81 -9.36 18.56
CA PHE A 11 7.04 -8.42 17.74
C PHE A 11 5.62 -8.24 18.30
N ARG A 12 5.26 -7.02 18.67
CA ARG A 12 3.94 -6.69 19.23
C ARG A 12 3.57 -7.60 20.43
N SER A 13 2.51 -8.42 20.27
CA SER A 13 2.09 -9.41 21.27
C SER A 13 2.83 -10.75 21.18
N HIS A 14 3.56 -11.00 20.09
CA HIS A 14 4.21 -12.28 19.86
C HIS A 14 5.61 -12.29 20.47
N ALA A 15 5.84 -13.11 21.49
CA ALA A 15 7.19 -13.36 22.02
C ALA A 15 7.98 -14.22 21.03
N ALA A 16 7.35 -15.26 20.49
CA ALA A 16 7.86 -16.08 19.40
C ALA A 16 6.69 -16.61 18.58
N ALA A 17 6.85 -16.66 17.27
CA ALA A 17 5.96 -17.38 16.38
C ALA A 17 6.76 -17.99 15.23
N ASP A 18 6.36 -19.16 14.79
CA ASP A 18 6.88 -19.85 13.63
C ASP A 18 5.70 -20.37 12.83
N VAL A 19 5.49 -19.78 11.65
CA VAL A 19 4.26 -19.92 10.90
C VAL A 19 4.58 -20.41 9.50
N GLN A 20 4.00 -21.53 9.10
CA GLN A 20 4.01 -21.98 7.72
C GLN A 20 2.80 -21.38 6.99
N LEU A 21 3.03 -20.87 5.80
CA LEU A 21 2.02 -20.26 4.94
C LEU A 21 1.80 -21.16 3.72
N GLY A 22 0.54 -21.41 3.41
CA GLY A 22 0.18 -22.12 2.17
C GLY A 22 0.35 -21.24 0.92
N PRO A 23 0.45 -21.85 -0.26
CA PRO A 23 0.57 -21.11 -1.53
C PRO A 23 -0.71 -20.37 -1.93
N GLY A 24 -1.86 -20.76 -1.39
CA GLY A 24 -3.16 -20.18 -1.64
C GLY A 24 -3.70 -19.37 -0.47
N LEU A 25 -4.86 -19.78 0.05
CA LEU A 25 -5.53 -19.14 1.17
C LEU A 25 -5.00 -19.66 2.52
N THR A 26 -4.60 -18.73 3.38
CA THR A 26 -4.32 -18.99 4.80
C THR A 26 -5.36 -18.25 5.65
N VAL A 27 -6.03 -18.96 6.55
CA VAL A 27 -7.02 -18.40 7.47
C VAL A 27 -6.43 -18.40 8.88
N VAL A 28 -6.41 -17.22 9.50
CA VAL A 28 -5.90 -17.02 10.86
C VAL A 28 -7.09 -16.74 11.78
N SER A 29 -7.43 -17.69 12.63
CA SER A 29 -8.54 -17.59 13.57
C SER A 29 -8.08 -17.21 14.97
N GLY A 30 -8.97 -16.63 15.76
CA GLY A 30 -8.73 -16.33 17.17
C GLY A 30 -9.63 -15.22 17.71
N ARG A 31 -9.76 -15.15 19.03
CA ARG A 31 -10.56 -14.12 19.70
C ARG A 31 -10.04 -12.70 19.41
N ASN A 32 -10.88 -11.68 19.64
CA ASN A 32 -10.41 -10.29 19.59
C ASN A 32 -9.27 -10.07 20.60
N GLY A 33 -8.24 -9.35 20.18
CA GLY A 33 -7.05 -9.13 21.01
C GLY A 33 -6.03 -10.28 21.04
N ALA A 34 -6.31 -11.46 20.43
CA ALA A 34 -5.40 -12.60 20.44
C ALA A 34 -4.05 -12.36 19.71
N GLY A 35 -3.97 -11.36 18.83
CA GLY A 35 -2.74 -11.05 18.08
C GLY A 35 -2.84 -11.27 16.57
N LYS A 36 -4.02 -11.53 16.02
CA LYS A 36 -4.23 -11.77 14.56
C LYS A 36 -3.70 -10.62 13.69
N THR A 37 -4.13 -9.40 13.98
CA THR A 37 -3.65 -8.19 13.29
C THR A 37 -2.14 -8.01 13.44
N ASN A 38 -1.56 -8.37 14.59
CA ASN A 38 -0.13 -8.27 14.83
C ASN A 38 0.66 -9.28 13.97
N LEU A 39 0.10 -10.45 13.70
CA LEU A 39 0.71 -11.43 12.77
C LEU A 39 0.69 -10.92 11.33
N LEU A 40 -0.43 -10.31 10.87
CA LEU A 40 -0.49 -9.67 9.55
C LEU A 40 0.50 -8.51 9.45
N GLU A 41 0.60 -7.68 10.50
CA GLU A 41 1.59 -6.60 10.56
C GLU A 41 3.01 -7.15 10.49
N ALA A 42 3.31 -8.28 11.15
CA ALA A 42 4.60 -8.94 11.08
C ALA A 42 4.95 -9.41 9.66
N LEU A 43 3.99 -10.02 8.93
CA LEU A 43 4.15 -10.38 7.52
C LEU A 43 4.45 -9.15 6.65
N TYR A 44 3.65 -8.10 6.82
CA TYR A 44 3.87 -6.84 6.09
C TYR A 44 5.24 -6.23 6.40
N PHE A 45 5.61 -6.22 7.69
CA PHE A 45 6.90 -5.69 8.15
C PHE A 45 8.08 -6.50 7.59
N ALA A 46 7.97 -7.82 7.55
CA ALA A 46 8.98 -8.70 6.98
C ALA A 46 9.16 -8.49 5.46
N CYS A 47 8.08 -8.18 4.71
CA CYS A 47 8.14 -7.88 3.29
C CYS A 47 8.67 -6.48 2.96
N THR A 48 8.45 -5.48 3.84
CA THR A 48 8.65 -4.05 3.50
C THR A 48 9.67 -3.33 4.38
N GLY A 49 9.99 -3.91 5.55
CA GLY A 49 10.79 -3.25 6.58
C GLY A 49 10.06 -2.10 7.29
N ARG A 50 8.73 -1.99 7.13
CA ARG A 50 7.91 -0.91 7.72
C ARG A 50 6.61 -1.47 8.29
N SER A 51 6.05 -0.78 9.30
CA SER A 51 4.70 -1.07 9.77
C SER A 51 3.65 -0.53 8.79
N CYS A 52 2.53 -1.27 8.64
CA CYS A 52 1.34 -0.80 7.94
C CYS A 52 0.36 -0.03 8.83
N ARG A 53 0.63 0.05 10.15
CA ARG A 53 -0.29 0.61 11.16
C ARG A 53 0.24 1.86 11.85
N THR A 54 1.56 1.98 11.99
CA THR A 54 2.18 3.08 12.72
C THR A 54 3.42 3.62 12.04
N GLY A 55 3.63 4.94 12.13
CA GLY A 55 4.91 5.57 11.77
C GLY A 55 5.95 5.46 12.90
N ASN A 56 5.53 5.12 14.13
CA ASN A 56 6.40 4.92 15.27
C ASN A 56 6.75 3.42 15.43
N GLU A 57 7.74 2.96 14.74
CA GLU A 57 8.11 1.54 14.70
C GLU A 57 8.62 0.98 16.05
N ARG A 58 8.90 1.83 17.05
CA ARG A 58 9.18 1.37 18.44
C ARG A 58 8.03 0.54 18.99
N GLU A 59 6.82 0.85 18.58
CA GLU A 59 5.62 0.11 18.97
C GLU A 59 5.57 -1.32 18.41
N CYS A 60 6.37 -1.63 17.38
CA CYS A 60 6.45 -2.98 16.82
C CYS A 60 7.27 -3.92 17.71
N VAL A 61 8.17 -3.39 18.55
CA VAL A 61 8.92 -4.20 19.53
C VAL A 61 8.00 -4.59 20.68
N ARG A 62 8.01 -5.87 21.07
CA ARG A 62 7.19 -6.38 22.17
C ARG A 62 7.52 -5.62 23.48
N PHE A 63 6.48 -5.32 24.24
CA PHE A 63 6.64 -4.67 25.54
C PHE A 63 7.60 -5.46 26.44
N GLY A 64 8.60 -4.78 27.00
CA GLY A 64 9.66 -5.37 27.82
C GLY A 64 10.83 -5.99 27.03
N ALA A 65 10.75 -6.09 25.70
CA ALA A 65 11.85 -6.57 24.87
C ALA A 65 12.73 -5.39 24.39
N ARG A 66 14.01 -5.66 24.12
CA ARG A 66 14.96 -4.67 23.63
C ARG A 66 14.94 -4.50 22.11
N LEU A 67 14.65 -5.58 21.39
CA LEU A 67 14.68 -5.62 19.92
C LEU A 67 13.62 -6.61 19.41
N THR A 68 13.31 -6.51 18.15
CA THR A 68 12.51 -7.52 17.41
C THR A 68 13.32 -8.06 16.23
N ARG A 69 13.04 -9.32 15.87
CA ARG A 69 13.60 -9.95 14.68
C ARG A 69 12.53 -10.74 13.95
N LEU A 70 12.48 -10.54 12.63
CA LEU A 70 11.62 -11.29 11.72
C LEU A 70 12.48 -11.93 10.63
N GLU A 71 12.10 -13.15 10.25
CA GLU A 71 12.64 -13.86 9.10
C GLU A 71 11.48 -14.36 8.25
N LEU A 72 11.47 -14.00 6.97
CA LEU A 72 10.48 -14.45 6.00
C LEU A 72 11.19 -15.27 4.93
N ARG A 73 10.78 -16.53 4.79
CA ARG A 73 11.21 -17.37 3.67
C ARG A 73 10.20 -17.29 2.55
N CYS A 74 10.72 -17.18 1.35
CA CYS A 74 9.93 -17.07 0.13
C CYS A 74 10.48 -18.02 -0.91
N GLU A 75 9.62 -18.40 -1.86
CA GLU A 75 9.99 -19.20 -3.02
C GLU A 75 9.59 -18.46 -4.31
N ASP A 76 10.48 -18.42 -5.28
CA ASP A 76 10.24 -17.87 -6.60
C ASP A 76 10.85 -18.77 -7.68
N ALA A 77 10.00 -19.31 -8.54
CA ALA A 77 10.42 -20.22 -9.63
C ALA A 77 11.33 -21.37 -9.17
N GLY A 78 11.15 -21.88 -7.95
CA GLY A 78 11.95 -22.95 -7.36
C GLY A 78 13.19 -22.48 -6.59
N GLU A 79 13.51 -21.20 -6.59
CA GLU A 79 14.58 -20.61 -5.79
C GLU A 79 14.05 -20.16 -4.43
N GLN A 80 14.85 -20.40 -3.38
CA GLN A 80 14.50 -20.02 -2.01
C GLN A 80 15.19 -18.69 -1.66
N HIS A 81 14.41 -17.76 -1.11
CA HIS A 81 14.91 -16.46 -0.65
C HIS A 81 14.58 -16.25 0.83
N VAL A 82 15.47 -15.58 1.54
CA VAL A 82 15.32 -15.28 2.97
C VAL A 82 15.45 -13.79 3.20
N LEU A 83 14.37 -13.17 3.65
CA LEU A 83 14.34 -11.76 4.07
C LEU A 83 14.45 -11.72 5.59
N THR A 84 15.38 -10.93 6.12
CA THR A 84 15.54 -10.75 7.57
C THR A 84 15.44 -9.28 7.94
N VAL A 85 14.62 -9.00 8.94
CA VAL A 85 14.48 -7.66 9.54
C VAL A 85 14.82 -7.74 11.02
N GLY A 86 15.85 -7.01 11.45
CA GLY A 86 16.18 -6.77 12.85
C GLY A 86 15.96 -5.29 13.18
N PHE A 87 15.25 -5.01 14.26
CA PHE A 87 15.02 -3.64 14.69
C PHE A 87 15.17 -3.50 16.22
N GLN A 88 16.03 -2.57 16.62
CA GLN A 88 16.20 -2.11 17.99
C GLN A 88 15.93 -0.60 18.02
N PRO A 89 15.02 -0.12 18.88
CA PRO A 89 14.77 1.31 19.03
C PRO A 89 16.04 2.11 19.34
N GLY A 90 16.28 3.15 18.55
CA GLY A 90 17.49 3.97 18.65
C GLY A 90 18.65 3.55 17.75
N GLU A 91 18.56 2.37 17.11
CA GLU A 91 19.54 1.92 16.12
C GLU A 91 18.94 1.87 14.70
N PRO A 92 19.80 1.97 13.64
CA PRO A 92 19.35 1.69 12.28
C PRO A 92 18.84 0.26 12.14
N LYS A 93 17.77 0.07 11.35
CA LYS A 93 17.27 -1.26 11.03
C LYS A 93 18.32 -2.09 10.30
N ARG A 94 18.40 -3.35 10.62
CA ARG A 94 19.23 -4.34 9.93
C ARG A 94 18.37 -5.12 8.96
N LEU A 95 18.48 -4.79 7.69
CA LEU A 95 17.71 -5.42 6.60
C LEU A 95 18.65 -6.30 5.80
N ARG A 96 18.27 -7.56 5.54
CA ARG A 96 19.08 -8.48 4.73
C ARG A 96 18.18 -9.26 3.79
N VAL A 97 18.69 -9.57 2.61
CA VAL A 97 18.12 -10.52 1.65
C VAL A 97 19.20 -11.53 1.30
N ASP A 98 18.91 -12.80 1.51
CA ASP A 98 19.84 -13.92 1.31
C ASP A 98 21.20 -13.71 2.01
N GLY A 99 21.14 -13.14 3.23
CA GLY A 99 22.31 -12.82 4.03
C GLY A 99 23.01 -11.50 3.69
N ALA A 100 22.80 -10.95 2.48
CA ALA A 100 23.39 -9.68 2.07
C ALA A 100 22.63 -8.47 2.68
N PRO A 101 23.34 -7.45 3.21
CA PRO A 101 22.69 -6.26 3.73
C PRO A 101 22.08 -5.42 2.60
N VAL A 102 20.91 -4.83 2.86
CA VAL A 102 20.21 -3.93 1.93
C VAL A 102 19.78 -2.67 2.67
N GLU A 103 19.70 -1.53 1.97
CA GLU A 103 19.23 -0.28 2.57
C GLU A 103 17.70 -0.28 2.76
N ARG A 104 16.98 -0.84 1.80
CA ARG A 104 15.52 -0.92 1.80
C ARG A 104 15.06 -2.21 1.16
N LEU A 105 14.19 -2.94 1.84
CA LEU A 105 13.55 -4.12 1.25
C LEU A 105 12.70 -3.76 0.02
N THR A 106 12.07 -2.58 0.02
CA THR A 106 11.23 -2.13 -1.10
C THR A 106 11.97 -1.95 -2.42
N ASP A 107 13.29 -1.80 -2.39
CA ASP A 107 14.11 -1.61 -3.58
C ASP A 107 14.62 -2.97 -4.15
N VAL A 108 14.38 -4.07 -3.43
CA VAL A 108 14.79 -5.42 -3.82
C VAL A 108 13.72 -6.06 -4.70
N VAL A 109 14.14 -6.61 -5.83
CA VAL A 109 13.23 -7.26 -6.79
C VAL A 109 12.75 -8.62 -6.26
N THR A 110 13.64 -9.37 -5.61
CA THR A 110 13.40 -10.69 -5.01
C THR A 110 12.74 -10.56 -3.63
N ARG A 111 11.57 -9.93 -3.57
CA ARG A 111 10.71 -9.89 -2.40
C ARG A 111 9.25 -10.04 -2.79
N PRO A 112 8.40 -10.61 -1.94
CA PRO A 112 6.97 -10.60 -2.19
C PRO A 112 6.45 -9.15 -2.23
N LEU A 113 5.73 -8.80 -3.29
CA LEU A 113 4.86 -7.64 -3.24
C LEU A 113 3.74 -7.94 -2.25
N VAL A 114 3.33 -6.95 -1.48
CA VAL A 114 2.29 -7.14 -0.46
C VAL A 114 1.26 -6.03 -0.54
N SER A 115 -0.01 -6.43 -0.55
CA SER A 115 -1.16 -5.55 -0.41
C SER A 115 -1.85 -5.86 0.92
N VAL A 116 -2.32 -4.85 1.63
CA VAL A 116 -2.96 -5.07 2.93
C VAL A 116 -4.28 -4.30 3.04
N PHE A 117 -5.32 -5.01 3.47
CA PHE A 117 -6.58 -4.44 3.89
C PHE A 117 -6.65 -4.49 5.43
N LEU A 118 -6.73 -3.33 6.05
CA LEU A 118 -6.96 -3.18 7.49
C LEU A 118 -8.23 -2.32 7.67
N PRO A 119 -8.99 -2.47 8.78
CA PRO A 119 -10.13 -1.61 9.07
C PRO A 119 -9.79 -0.11 9.01
N ASP A 120 -8.63 0.28 9.55
CA ASP A 120 -8.14 1.65 9.54
C ASP A 120 -7.74 2.15 8.14
N ARG A 121 -7.49 1.26 7.18
CA ARG A 121 -7.17 1.65 5.79
C ARG A 121 -8.35 2.23 5.02
N LEU A 122 -9.55 2.24 5.58
CA LEU A 122 -10.68 2.98 5.02
C LEU A 122 -10.33 4.47 4.80
N GLU A 123 -9.31 4.98 5.48
CA GLU A 123 -8.73 6.31 5.22
C GLU A 123 -8.22 6.50 3.78
N LEU A 124 -7.93 5.44 3.02
CA LEU A 124 -7.64 5.57 1.58
C LEU A 124 -8.87 6.06 0.81
N VAL A 125 -10.08 5.77 1.28
CA VAL A 125 -11.31 6.27 0.67
C VAL A 125 -11.75 7.58 1.32
N THR A 126 -11.77 7.66 2.65
CA THR A 126 -12.38 8.77 3.41
C THR A 126 -11.40 9.85 3.84
N GLY A 127 -10.13 9.51 3.98
CA GLY A 127 -9.11 10.35 4.57
C GLY A 127 -8.53 11.43 3.64
N ALA A 128 -7.41 12.00 4.06
CA ALA A 128 -6.77 13.10 3.36
C ALA A 128 -6.17 12.67 2.00
N PRO A 129 -6.18 13.56 0.99
CA PRO A 129 -5.61 13.30 -0.34
C PRO A 129 -4.15 12.82 -0.34
N VAL A 130 -3.38 13.21 0.67
CA VAL A 130 -1.96 12.81 0.80
C VAL A 130 -1.80 11.29 0.94
N LEU A 131 -2.75 10.61 1.61
CA LEU A 131 -2.73 9.15 1.77
C LEU A 131 -2.96 8.46 0.42
N ARG A 132 -3.94 8.93 -0.36
CA ARG A 132 -4.24 8.39 -1.69
C ARG A 132 -3.10 8.60 -2.67
N ARG A 133 -2.46 9.78 -2.66
CA ARG A 133 -1.26 10.03 -3.49
C ARG A 133 -0.11 9.12 -3.09
N ALA A 134 0.15 8.97 -1.78
CA ALA A 134 1.23 8.09 -1.30
C ALA A 134 0.97 6.63 -1.69
N HIS A 135 -0.28 6.19 -1.61
CA HIS A 135 -0.69 4.85 -2.06
C HIS A 135 -0.51 4.68 -3.58
N LEU A 136 -1.05 5.62 -4.38
CA LEU A 136 -0.89 5.58 -5.84
C LEU A 136 0.58 5.58 -6.27
N ASP A 137 1.43 6.38 -5.61
CA ASP A 137 2.87 6.39 -5.87
C ASP A 137 3.54 5.05 -5.55
N GLN A 138 3.05 4.30 -4.54
CA GLN A 138 3.51 2.94 -4.25
C GLN A 138 3.08 1.96 -5.35
N VAL A 139 1.86 2.07 -5.84
CA VAL A 139 1.35 1.25 -6.95
C VAL A 139 2.15 1.51 -8.23
N VAL A 140 2.39 2.78 -8.57
CA VAL A 140 3.25 3.17 -9.70
C VAL A 140 4.65 2.55 -9.58
N ALA A 141 5.27 2.66 -8.41
CA ALA A 141 6.60 2.08 -8.16
C ALA A 141 6.60 0.55 -8.29
N ALA A 142 5.52 -0.10 -7.88
CA ALA A 142 5.38 -1.55 -8.01
C ALA A 142 5.13 -2.00 -9.47
N LEU A 143 4.28 -1.29 -10.22
CA LEU A 143 4.01 -1.55 -11.64
C LEU A 143 5.22 -1.24 -12.53
N ARG A 144 5.93 -0.16 -12.24
CA ARG A 144 7.04 0.39 -13.06
C ARG A 144 8.28 0.66 -12.22
N PRO A 145 9.08 -0.36 -11.82
CA PRO A 145 10.27 -0.18 -10.98
C PRO A 145 11.29 0.81 -11.53
N ALA A 146 11.44 0.89 -12.84
CA ALA A 146 12.33 1.87 -13.49
C ALA A 146 11.93 3.33 -13.23
N ARG A 147 10.69 3.58 -12.79
CA ARG A 147 10.13 4.91 -12.53
C ARG A 147 10.12 5.29 -11.04
N THR A 148 10.69 4.46 -10.16
CA THR A 148 10.72 4.72 -8.70
C THR A 148 11.40 6.03 -8.34
N GLY A 149 12.32 6.53 -9.17
CA GLY A 149 13.01 7.82 -9.01
C GLY A 149 12.16 9.05 -9.27
N THR A 150 11.09 8.96 -10.10
CA THR A 150 10.30 10.12 -10.56
C THR A 150 9.71 10.92 -9.41
N ARG A 151 9.06 10.23 -8.45
CA ARG A 151 8.50 10.90 -7.28
C ARG A 151 9.56 11.60 -6.43
N ARG A 152 10.72 10.97 -6.24
CA ARG A 152 11.83 11.55 -5.43
C ARG A 152 12.38 12.79 -6.11
N ALA A 153 12.61 12.74 -7.42
CA ALA A 153 13.07 13.88 -8.21
C ALA A 153 12.08 15.05 -8.15
N TYR A 154 10.78 14.77 -8.32
CA TYR A 154 9.73 15.79 -8.17
C TYR A 154 9.72 16.40 -6.76
N SER A 155 9.82 15.57 -5.71
CA SER A 155 9.82 16.07 -4.33
C SER A 155 11.05 16.93 -4.02
N ALA A 156 12.21 16.60 -4.57
CA ALA A 156 13.43 17.40 -4.44
C ALA A 156 13.29 18.77 -5.15
N ALA A 157 12.80 18.77 -6.40
CA ALA A 157 12.56 20.01 -7.14
C ALA A 157 11.52 20.91 -6.45
N LEU A 158 10.43 20.30 -5.92
CA LEU A 158 9.42 21.03 -5.15
C LEU A 158 9.99 21.67 -3.88
N ALA A 159 10.83 20.94 -3.16
CA ALA A 159 11.48 21.47 -1.95
C ALA A 159 12.39 22.67 -2.27
N GLN A 160 13.17 22.60 -3.36
CA GLN A 160 14.04 23.70 -3.80
C GLN A 160 13.22 24.92 -4.25
N ARG A 161 12.17 24.71 -5.08
CA ARG A 161 11.29 25.81 -5.47
C ARG A 161 10.61 26.45 -4.25
N ASN A 162 10.12 25.68 -3.30
CA ASN A 162 9.52 26.22 -2.08
C ASN A 162 10.52 27.00 -1.22
N ALA A 163 11.77 26.54 -1.11
CA ALA A 163 12.83 27.24 -0.41
C ALA A 163 13.12 28.62 -1.09
N LEU A 164 13.15 28.64 -2.44
CA LEU A 164 13.31 29.87 -3.20
C LEU A 164 12.12 30.83 -3.00
N VAL A 165 10.88 30.35 -3.12
CA VAL A 165 9.66 31.12 -2.87
C VAL A 165 9.68 31.76 -1.48
N ALA A 166 10.04 30.99 -0.46
CA ALA A 166 10.15 31.48 0.91
C ALA A 166 11.28 32.54 1.06
N ALA A 167 12.41 32.36 0.37
CA ALA A 167 13.52 33.32 0.38
C ALA A 167 13.17 34.65 -0.31
N ILE A 168 12.47 34.60 -1.46
CA ILE A 168 11.98 35.80 -2.18
C ILE A 168 10.98 36.55 -1.31
N ARG A 169 10.00 35.84 -0.73
CA ARG A 169 9.01 36.44 0.18
C ARG A 169 9.66 37.15 1.37
N ALA A 170 10.78 36.62 1.86
CA ALA A 170 11.55 37.23 2.96
C ALA A 170 12.53 38.28 2.51
N GLY A 171 12.56 38.70 1.23
CA GLY A 171 13.48 39.67 0.66
C GLY A 171 14.94 39.20 0.61
N ARG A 172 15.22 37.90 0.74
CA ARG A 172 16.57 37.32 0.77
C ARG A 172 17.04 36.79 -0.58
N ALA A 173 16.18 36.72 -1.57
CA ALA A 173 16.51 36.29 -2.93
C ALA A 173 15.72 37.08 -3.97
N GLY A 174 16.28 37.20 -5.18
CA GLY A 174 15.61 37.75 -6.35
C GLY A 174 14.81 36.68 -7.11
N ARG A 175 13.95 37.16 -8.04
CA ARG A 175 13.07 36.29 -8.86
C ARG A 175 13.78 35.61 -10.04
N GLY A 176 15.03 36.00 -10.37
CA GLY A 176 15.72 35.57 -11.58
C GLY A 176 15.89 34.07 -11.78
N SER A 177 15.91 33.30 -10.69
CA SER A 177 16.08 31.81 -10.74
C SER A 177 14.76 31.04 -10.73
N VAL A 178 13.61 31.70 -10.62
CA VAL A 178 12.32 30.99 -10.45
C VAL A 178 11.99 30.18 -11.69
N SER A 179 12.16 30.73 -12.89
CA SER A 179 11.84 30.07 -14.16
C SER A 179 12.63 28.77 -14.37
N ALA A 180 13.89 28.71 -13.90
CA ALA A 180 14.69 27.49 -13.97
C ALA A 180 14.13 26.40 -13.06
N TRP A 181 13.67 26.78 -11.85
CA TRP A 181 13.01 25.83 -10.95
C TRP A 181 11.60 25.45 -11.40
N ASP A 182 10.88 26.34 -12.06
CA ASP A 182 9.58 26.03 -12.69
C ASP A 182 9.76 24.98 -13.79
N ALA A 183 10.77 25.14 -14.67
CA ALA A 183 11.08 24.18 -15.72
C ALA A 183 11.48 22.81 -15.14
N GLU A 184 12.34 22.78 -14.11
CA GLU A 184 12.77 21.52 -13.46
C GLU A 184 11.61 20.82 -12.73
N LEU A 185 10.79 21.59 -12.01
CA LEU A 185 9.59 21.08 -11.34
C LEU A 185 8.56 20.57 -12.34
N ALA A 186 8.34 21.28 -13.45
CA ALA A 186 7.43 20.89 -14.51
C ALA A 186 7.87 19.60 -15.18
N ARG A 187 9.16 19.46 -15.51
CA ARG A 187 9.72 18.23 -16.11
C ARG A 187 9.44 16.99 -15.27
N HIS A 188 9.74 17.05 -13.97
CA HIS A 188 9.48 15.94 -13.05
C HIS A 188 8.00 15.78 -12.72
N GLY A 189 7.27 16.88 -12.63
CA GLY A 189 5.85 16.90 -12.34
C GLY A 189 5.03 16.26 -13.45
N PHE A 190 5.30 16.62 -14.70
CA PHE A 190 4.62 16.05 -15.85
C PHE A 190 4.87 14.53 -15.95
N ALA A 191 6.12 14.09 -15.75
CA ALA A 191 6.46 12.68 -15.72
C ALA A 191 5.69 11.92 -14.61
N LEU A 192 5.58 12.52 -13.40
CA LEU A 192 4.83 11.92 -12.29
C LEU A 192 3.33 11.83 -12.58
N MET A 193 2.74 12.88 -13.19
CA MET A 193 1.33 12.87 -13.61
C MET A 193 1.06 11.77 -14.65
N ALA A 194 1.93 11.65 -15.65
CA ALA A 194 1.83 10.63 -16.69
C ALA A 194 1.94 9.21 -16.11
N ASP A 195 2.89 8.99 -15.19
CA ASP A 195 3.06 7.69 -14.51
C ASP A 195 1.82 7.29 -13.70
N ARG A 196 1.19 8.25 -12.99
CA ARG A 196 -0.03 8.04 -12.21
C ARG A 196 -1.25 7.77 -13.09
N ALA A 197 -1.43 8.57 -14.15
CA ALA A 197 -2.52 8.38 -15.11
C ALA A 197 -2.47 6.99 -15.72
N ALA A 198 -1.31 6.61 -16.25
CA ALA A 198 -1.12 5.31 -16.88
C ALA A 198 -1.29 4.14 -15.90
N ALA A 199 -0.95 4.30 -14.61
CA ALA A 199 -1.20 3.26 -13.61
C ALA A 199 -2.70 3.12 -13.33
N VAL A 200 -3.44 4.22 -13.22
CA VAL A 200 -4.90 4.19 -12.99
C VAL A 200 -5.61 3.60 -14.20
N ASP A 201 -5.24 3.96 -15.42
CA ASP A 201 -5.81 3.39 -16.65
C ASP A 201 -5.61 1.87 -16.73
N GLU A 202 -4.49 1.35 -16.20
CA GLU A 202 -4.19 -0.07 -16.19
C GLU A 202 -5.10 -0.88 -15.25
N PHE A 203 -5.41 -0.38 -14.04
CA PHE A 203 -6.26 -1.10 -13.10
C PHE A 203 -7.74 -0.68 -13.11
N ARG A 204 -8.10 0.44 -13.74
CA ARG A 204 -9.47 0.97 -13.76
C ARG A 204 -10.52 -0.01 -14.29
N PRO A 205 -10.32 -0.74 -15.41
CA PRO A 205 -11.29 -1.74 -15.88
C PRO A 205 -11.53 -2.84 -14.84
N ARG A 206 -10.46 -3.32 -14.20
CA ARG A 206 -10.53 -4.34 -13.15
C ARG A 206 -11.22 -3.85 -11.88
N PHE A 207 -11.10 -2.55 -11.58
CA PHE A 207 -11.84 -1.94 -10.48
C PHE A 207 -13.35 -2.05 -10.67
N ALA A 208 -13.87 -1.70 -11.84
CA ALA A 208 -15.29 -1.81 -12.14
C ALA A 208 -15.78 -3.26 -12.07
N GLU A 209 -15.01 -4.22 -12.62
CA GLU A 209 -15.31 -5.66 -12.55
C GLU A 209 -15.38 -6.15 -11.09
N HIS A 210 -14.34 -5.93 -10.30
CA HIS A 210 -14.29 -6.40 -8.90
C HIS A 210 -15.30 -5.68 -8.00
N ALA A 211 -15.60 -4.41 -8.27
CA ALA A 211 -16.63 -3.68 -7.55
C ALA A 211 -18.02 -4.27 -7.80
N ALA A 212 -18.34 -4.61 -9.05
CA ALA A 212 -19.57 -5.29 -9.41
C ALA A 212 -19.64 -6.69 -8.79
N ASP A 213 -18.57 -7.47 -8.87
CA ASP A 213 -18.42 -8.80 -8.25
C ASP A 213 -18.70 -8.79 -6.75
N LEU A 214 -18.23 -7.75 -6.06
CA LEU A 214 -18.47 -7.56 -4.63
C LEU A 214 -19.83 -6.91 -4.30
N GLY A 215 -20.66 -6.65 -5.32
CA GLY A 215 -21.98 -6.08 -5.14
C GLY A 215 -22.01 -4.58 -4.88
N LEU A 216 -21.00 -3.83 -5.29
CA LEU A 216 -21.03 -2.37 -5.35
C LEU A 216 -21.71 -1.94 -6.68
N SER A 217 -23.02 -1.88 -6.68
CA SER A 217 -23.82 -1.45 -7.83
C SER A 217 -23.68 0.05 -8.11
N GLY A 218 -24.15 0.52 -9.27
CA GLY A 218 -24.25 1.94 -9.60
C GLY A 218 -22.99 2.51 -10.28
N ASP A 219 -22.49 1.77 -11.28
CA ASP A 219 -21.38 2.20 -12.15
C ASP A 219 -20.15 2.69 -11.36
N PRO A 220 -19.50 1.79 -10.59
CA PRO A 220 -18.33 2.13 -9.80
C PRO A 220 -17.14 2.43 -10.72
N ASP A 221 -16.41 3.50 -10.40
CA ASP A 221 -15.29 3.95 -11.20
C ASP A 221 -14.15 4.52 -10.32
N VAL A 222 -12.91 4.42 -10.80
CA VAL A 222 -11.73 5.02 -10.19
C VAL A 222 -11.02 5.91 -11.20
N LEU A 223 -10.70 7.12 -10.79
CA LEU A 223 -10.14 8.15 -11.67
C LEU A 223 -8.94 8.82 -11.03
N TYR A 224 -7.92 9.06 -11.84
CA TYR A 224 -6.89 10.02 -11.51
C TYR A 224 -7.34 11.43 -11.95
N ARG A 225 -7.29 12.37 -11.04
CA ARG A 225 -7.65 13.77 -11.27
C ARG A 225 -6.44 14.65 -11.00
N PRO A 226 -5.66 15.00 -12.04
CA PRO A 226 -4.55 15.91 -11.90
C PRO A 226 -5.03 17.31 -11.52
N ARG A 227 -4.20 18.04 -10.78
CA ARG A 227 -4.45 19.46 -10.46
C ARG A 227 -4.20 20.35 -11.64
N SER A 228 -3.26 19.99 -12.51
CA SER A 228 -2.93 20.70 -13.74
C SER A 228 -3.64 20.05 -14.94
N GLY A 229 -4.07 20.87 -15.88
CA GLY A 229 -4.57 20.43 -17.18
C GLY A 229 -3.52 20.41 -18.28
N ALA A 230 -2.25 20.70 -17.95
CA ALA A 230 -1.16 20.79 -18.92
C ALA A 230 -0.99 19.49 -19.70
N ALA A 231 -0.92 19.60 -21.01
CA ALA A 231 -0.66 18.52 -21.94
C ALA A 231 0.85 18.36 -22.27
N THR A 232 1.66 19.34 -21.89
CA THR A 232 3.12 19.35 -22.11
C THR A 232 3.86 19.86 -20.87
N VAL A 233 5.18 19.62 -20.85
CA VAL A 233 6.08 20.13 -19.79
C VAL A 233 6.09 21.67 -19.80
N ASP A 234 6.10 22.26 -20.98
CA ASP A 234 6.16 23.72 -21.13
C ASP A 234 4.88 24.41 -20.64
N GLU A 235 3.72 23.80 -20.91
CA GLU A 235 2.45 24.28 -20.36
C GLU A 235 2.43 24.21 -18.84
N LEU A 236 2.93 23.11 -18.23
CA LEU A 236 3.01 23.01 -16.77
C LEU A 236 3.98 24.04 -16.19
N ALA A 237 5.10 24.33 -16.86
CA ALA A 237 6.03 25.37 -16.45
C ALA A 237 5.38 26.76 -16.53
N ALA A 238 4.63 27.04 -17.61
CA ALA A 238 3.87 28.29 -17.76
C ALA A 238 2.82 28.46 -16.65
N GLU A 239 2.03 27.38 -16.34
CA GLU A 239 1.07 27.39 -15.24
C GLU A 239 1.72 27.69 -13.88
N LEU A 240 2.94 27.20 -13.62
CA LEU A 240 3.69 27.50 -12.40
C LEU A 240 4.13 28.98 -12.35
N GLY A 241 4.62 29.53 -13.47
CA GLY A 241 5.00 30.93 -13.60
C GLY A 241 3.83 31.89 -13.37
N GLU A 242 2.67 31.59 -13.97
CA GLU A 242 1.45 32.41 -13.80
C GLU A 242 0.97 32.48 -12.35
N ARG A 243 1.25 31.42 -11.55
CA ARG A 243 0.85 31.31 -10.13
C ARG A 243 1.90 31.84 -9.15
N LEU A 244 3.01 32.38 -9.64
CA LEU A 244 4.12 32.76 -8.77
C LEU A 244 3.70 33.78 -7.70
N GLU A 245 2.91 34.78 -8.06
CA GLU A 245 2.46 35.81 -7.09
C GLU A 245 1.64 35.19 -5.96
N SER A 246 0.72 34.28 -6.31
CA SER A 246 -0.07 33.54 -5.31
C SER A 246 0.79 32.61 -4.44
N ASP A 247 1.83 32.00 -5.02
CA ASP A 247 2.77 31.15 -4.28
C ASP A 247 3.63 32.01 -3.33
N LEU A 248 4.04 33.20 -3.74
CA LEU A 248 4.76 34.19 -2.91
C LEU A 248 3.89 34.65 -1.72
N GLU A 249 2.63 34.96 -1.95
CA GLU A 249 1.68 35.29 -0.86
C GLU A 249 1.55 34.16 0.17
N ARG A 250 1.41 32.91 -0.29
CA ARG A 250 1.26 31.72 0.57
C ARG A 250 2.56 31.26 1.20
N GLY A 251 3.69 31.50 0.54
CA GLY A 251 5.02 31.03 0.94
C GLY A 251 5.36 29.61 0.48
N PHE A 252 4.58 29.02 -0.41
CA PHE A 252 4.80 27.69 -0.98
C PHE A 252 4.10 27.50 -2.32
N THR A 253 4.54 26.49 -3.09
CA THR A 253 3.92 26.07 -4.36
C THR A 253 2.54 25.47 -4.13
N GLY A 254 1.52 26.10 -4.67
CA GLY A 254 0.10 25.68 -4.53
C GLY A 254 -0.43 24.83 -5.67
N HIS A 255 0.36 24.57 -6.72
CA HIS A 255 -0.06 23.93 -7.96
C HIS A 255 0.90 22.84 -8.41
N GLY A 256 0.36 21.75 -8.96
CA GLY A 256 1.12 20.60 -9.48
C GLY A 256 0.78 19.26 -8.80
N PRO A 257 1.50 18.18 -9.15
CA PRO A 257 1.17 16.79 -8.76
C PRO A 257 1.03 16.52 -7.26
N HIS A 258 1.63 17.32 -6.40
CA HIS A 258 1.45 17.22 -4.95
C HIS A 258 0.04 17.65 -4.48
N ARG A 259 -0.82 18.09 -5.39
CA ARG A 259 -2.23 18.48 -5.19
C ARG A 259 -3.22 17.59 -5.94
N ASP A 260 -2.74 16.58 -6.66
CA ASP A 260 -3.58 15.65 -7.40
C ASP A 260 -4.44 14.77 -6.47
N GLU A 261 -5.45 14.12 -7.09
CA GLU A 261 -6.38 13.27 -6.38
C GLU A 261 -6.63 11.94 -7.10
N LEU A 262 -6.74 10.87 -6.33
CA LEU A 262 -7.31 9.59 -6.75
C LEU A 262 -8.74 9.53 -6.24
N VAL A 263 -9.71 9.41 -7.14
CA VAL A 263 -11.13 9.52 -6.81
C VAL A 263 -11.83 8.20 -7.10
N LEU A 264 -12.47 7.63 -6.07
CA LEU A 264 -13.38 6.50 -6.23
C LEU A 264 -14.81 7.05 -6.31
N ARG A 265 -15.55 6.65 -7.34
CA ARG A 265 -16.92 7.11 -7.60
C ARG A 265 -17.89 5.95 -7.72
N ARG A 266 -19.16 6.27 -7.50
CA ARG A 266 -20.33 5.45 -7.76
C ARG A 266 -21.47 6.36 -8.20
N GLU A 267 -22.19 6.03 -9.27
CA GLU A 267 -23.25 6.91 -9.81
C GLU A 267 -22.77 8.35 -10.05
N GLY A 268 -21.53 8.51 -10.55
CA GLY A 268 -20.91 9.81 -10.77
C GLY A 268 -20.52 10.59 -9.50
N ARG A 269 -20.81 10.08 -8.27
CA ARG A 269 -20.54 10.73 -6.98
C ARG A 269 -19.37 10.10 -6.26
N GLU A 270 -18.57 10.92 -5.57
CA GLU A 270 -17.41 10.44 -4.81
C GLU A 270 -17.85 9.56 -3.62
N LEU A 271 -17.32 8.33 -3.54
CA LEU A 271 -17.57 7.41 -2.41
C LEU A 271 -17.19 8.02 -1.07
N ARG A 272 -16.17 8.88 -1.03
CA ARG A 272 -15.73 9.57 0.18
C ARG A 272 -16.85 10.38 0.84
N ALA A 273 -17.64 11.08 0.06
CA ALA A 273 -18.65 12.01 0.55
C ALA A 273 -20.06 11.39 0.59
N TYR A 274 -20.36 10.50 -0.36
CA TYR A 274 -21.73 10.03 -0.59
C TYR A 274 -21.89 8.52 -0.37
N GLY A 275 -20.81 7.77 -0.22
CA GLY A 275 -20.88 6.33 0.04
C GLY A 275 -21.16 6.02 1.50
N SER A 276 -22.00 5.01 1.77
CA SER A 276 -22.10 4.41 3.10
C SER A 276 -20.76 3.73 3.47
N ARG A 277 -20.54 3.46 4.77
CA ARG A 277 -19.31 2.75 5.21
C ARG A 277 -19.14 1.41 4.52
N GLY A 278 -20.22 0.64 4.32
CA GLY A 278 -20.18 -0.61 3.57
C GLY A 278 -19.74 -0.40 2.12
N GLN A 279 -20.30 0.60 1.43
CA GLN A 279 -19.91 0.94 0.05
C GLN A 279 -18.45 1.41 -0.06
N GLN A 280 -17.99 2.21 0.89
CA GLN A 280 -16.60 2.66 0.97
C GLN A 280 -15.62 1.47 1.14
N ARG A 281 -15.98 0.47 1.95
CA ARG A 281 -15.21 -0.76 2.14
C ARG A 281 -15.17 -1.63 0.89
N LEU A 282 -16.32 -1.82 0.24
CA LEU A 282 -16.38 -2.54 -1.04
C LEU A 282 -15.54 -1.83 -2.10
N GLY A 283 -15.60 -0.50 -2.18
CA GLY A 283 -14.73 0.29 -3.06
C GLY A 283 -13.24 0.12 -2.75
N LEU A 284 -12.86 0.08 -1.48
CA LEU A 284 -11.47 -0.18 -1.09
C LEU A 284 -11.03 -1.61 -1.46
N LEU A 285 -11.86 -2.61 -1.19
CA LEU A 285 -11.55 -4.00 -1.56
C LEU A 285 -11.41 -4.15 -3.07
N ALA A 286 -12.33 -3.58 -3.85
CA ALA A 286 -12.28 -3.60 -5.30
C ALA A 286 -11.00 -2.92 -5.83
N LEU A 287 -10.59 -1.79 -5.23
CA LEU A 287 -9.34 -1.12 -5.58
C LEU A 287 -8.11 -2.02 -5.36
N LEU A 288 -8.00 -2.62 -4.18
CA LEU A 288 -6.86 -3.48 -3.85
C LEU A 288 -6.82 -4.76 -4.70
N LEU A 289 -7.98 -5.33 -5.05
CA LEU A 289 -8.08 -6.48 -5.96
C LEU A 289 -7.69 -6.08 -7.39
N ALA A 290 -8.14 -4.91 -7.86
CA ALA A 290 -7.79 -4.40 -9.19
C ALA A 290 -6.28 -4.12 -9.32
N GLU A 291 -5.68 -3.49 -8.33
CA GLU A 291 -4.25 -3.26 -8.25
C GLU A 291 -3.47 -4.58 -8.23
N ARG A 292 -3.95 -5.58 -7.45
CA ARG A 292 -3.37 -6.92 -7.41
C ARG A 292 -3.37 -7.57 -8.79
N ALA A 293 -4.49 -7.49 -9.50
CA ALA A 293 -4.61 -8.06 -10.85
C ALA A 293 -3.70 -7.36 -11.86
N ALA A 294 -3.60 -6.03 -11.82
CA ALA A 294 -2.68 -5.26 -12.66
C ALA A 294 -1.22 -5.61 -12.35
N LEU A 295 -0.85 -5.71 -11.09
CA LEU A 295 0.50 -6.12 -10.66
C LEU A 295 0.82 -7.55 -11.09
N ALA A 296 -0.12 -8.48 -10.98
CA ALA A 296 0.03 -9.85 -11.45
C ALA A 296 0.30 -9.90 -12.97
N ALA A 297 -0.46 -9.13 -13.75
CA ALA A 297 -0.29 -9.04 -15.20
C ALA A 297 1.06 -8.41 -15.59
N SER A 298 1.47 -7.33 -14.90
CA SER A 298 2.72 -6.61 -15.18
C SER A 298 3.98 -7.35 -14.71
N ARG A 299 3.90 -8.06 -13.56
CA ARG A 299 5.06 -8.66 -12.89
C ARG A 299 5.12 -10.19 -13.01
N GLY A 300 4.09 -10.81 -13.59
CA GLY A 300 3.98 -12.27 -13.68
C GLY A 300 3.64 -12.98 -12.36
N THR A 301 3.62 -12.25 -11.25
CA THR A 301 3.35 -12.82 -9.91
C THR A 301 2.45 -11.88 -9.11
N PRO A 302 1.31 -12.38 -8.60
CA PRO A 302 0.40 -11.57 -7.80
C PRO A 302 1.01 -11.21 -6.42
N PRO A 303 0.70 -10.02 -5.89
CA PRO A 303 1.04 -9.66 -4.53
C PRO A 303 0.41 -10.60 -3.49
N LEU A 304 1.13 -10.88 -2.40
CA LEU A 304 0.57 -11.44 -1.18
C LEU A 304 -0.51 -10.48 -0.63
N MET A 305 -1.73 -10.98 -0.46
CA MET A 305 -2.82 -10.17 0.04
C MET A 305 -3.10 -10.47 1.51
N LEU A 306 -3.06 -9.45 2.35
CA LEU A 306 -3.30 -9.52 3.79
C LEU A 306 -4.63 -8.82 4.10
N LEU A 307 -5.59 -9.54 4.71
CA LEU A 307 -6.93 -9.00 5.00
C LEU A 307 -7.26 -9.20 6.49
N ASP A 308 -7.41 -8.09 7.20
CA ASP A 308 -7.74 -8.12 8.62
C ASP A 308 -9.25 -7.96 8.84
N ASP A 309 -9.86 -8.99 9.43
CA ASP A 309 -11.28 -9.06 9.85
C ASP A 309 -12.29 -8.58 8.78
N VAL A 310 -11.97 -8.80 7.51
CA VAL A 310 -12.79 -8.33 6.39
C VAL A 310 -14.15 -9.03 6.32
N MET A 311 -14.22 -10.29 6.79
CA MET A 311 -15.41 -11.14 6.68
C MET A 311 -16.53 -10.74 7.64
N SER A 312 -16.22 -10.13 8.78
CA SER A 312 -17.21 -9.79 9.82
C SER A 312 -18.30 -8.85 9.31
N GLU A 313 -18.00 -8.04 8.30
CA GLU A 313 -18.86 -6.97 7.82
C GLU A 313 -19.50 -7.24 6.44
N LEU A 314 -19.28 -8.43 5.89
CA LEU A 314 -19.84 -8.87 4.63
C LEU A 314 -20.98 -9.86 4.88
N ASP A 315 -22.03 -9.79 4.04
CA ASP A 315 -23.05 -10.84 3.97
C ASP A 315 -22.48 -12.14 3.38
N ALA A 316 -23.22 -13.24 3.50
CA ALA A 316 -22.76 -14.56 3.09
C ALA A 316 -22.40 -14.63 1.58
N GLY A 317 -23.18 -13.99 0.71
CA GLY A 317 -22.91 -13.97 -0.72
C GLY A 317 -21.60 -13.25 -1.06
N ARG A 318 -21.37 -12.08 -0.44
CA ARG A 318 -20.13 -11.31 -0.62
C ARG A 318 -18.91 -12.02 -0.03
N ARG A 319 -19.06 -12.73 1.10
CA ARG A 319 -17.98 -13.56 1.68
C ARG A 319 -17.55 -14.64 0.68
N SER A 320 -18.50 -15.38 0.11
CA SER A 320 -18.21 -16.42 -0.87
C SER A 320 -17.50 -15.84 -2.09
N ARG A 321 -18.02 -14.73 -2.63
CA ARG A 321 -17.40 -14.08 -3.79
C ARG A 321 -15.98 -13.56 -3.51
N LEU A 322 -15.76 -12.96 -2.34
CA LEU A 322 -14.43 -12.49 -1.95
C LEU A 322 -13.44 -13.67 -1.85
N VAL A 323 -13.83 -14.79 -1.24
CA VAL A 323 -12.96 -15.98 -1.13
C VAL A 323 -12.62 -16.53 -2.52
N GLU A 324 -13.58 -16.60 -3.46
CA GLU A 324 -13.33 -17.01 -4.84
C GLU A 324 -12.30 -16.11 -5.51
N LEU A 325 -12.45 -14.79 -5.41
CA LEU A 325 -11.51 -13.81 -5.97
C LEU A 325 -10.11 -13.93 -5.35
N LEU A 326 -10.02 -14.18 -4.05
CA LEU A 326 -8.75 -14.34 -3.35
C LEU A 326 -8.04 -15.63 -3.77
N ARG A 327 -8.77 -16.74 -3.90
CA ARG A 327 -8.23 -18.02 -4.37
C ARG A 327 -7.74 -17.95 -5.81
N ALA A 328 -8.50 -17.32 -6.70
CA ALA A 328 -8.10 -17.11 -8.09
C ALA A 328 -6.89 -16.17 -8.22
N GLY A 329 -6.70 -15.23 -7.28
CA GLY A 329 -5.69 -14.19 -7.35
C GLY A 329 -4.32 -14.55 -6.76
N GLY A 330 -4.09 -15.78 -6.25
CA GLY A 330 -2.81 -16.20 -5.65
C GLY A 330 -2.83 -16.18 -4.11
N GLN A 331 -1.66 -16.02 -3.49
CA GLN A 331 -1.51 -16.16 -2.03
C GLN A 331 -2.23 -15.05 -1.25
N SER A 332 -3.00 -15.45 -0.23
CA SER A 332 -3.76 -14.54 0.63
C SER A 332 -3.77 -15.03 2.07
N VAL A 333 -3.75 -14.09 3.02
CA VAL A 333 -3.91 -14.37 4.46
C VAL A 333 -5.07 -13.55 4.99
N ILE A 334 -6.09 -14.22 5.54
CA ILE A 334 -7.28 -13.59 6.12
C ILE A 334 -7.29 -13.84 7.62
N THR A 335 -7.58 -12.82 8.42
CA THR A 335 -7.91 -13.02 9.82
C THR A 335 -9.41 -13.03 10.04
N THR A 336 -9.86 -13.83 11.01
CA THR A 336 -11.25 -13.90 11.42
C THR A 336 -11.38 -14.20 12.91
N THR A 337 -12.51 -13.84 13.50
CA THR A 337 -12.88 -14.30 14.85
C THR A 337 -13.63 -15.62 14.83
N ASP A 338 -14.24 -15.97 13.69
CA ASP A 338 -15.04 -17.17 13.51
C ASP A 338 -14.75 -17.78 12.13
N LEU A 339 -14.29 -19.02 12.10
CA LEU A 339 -14.01 -19.79 10.87
C LEU A 339 -15.25 -19.94 9.98
N ALA A 340 -16.46 -20.02 10.57
CA ALA A 340 -17.71 -20.10 9.82
C ALA A 340 -17.95 -18.85 8.93
N HIS A 341 -17.28 -17.75 9.20
CA HIS A 341 -17.35 -16.57 8.37
C HIS A 341 -16.48 -16.65 7.09
N VAL A 342 -15.60 -17.65 6.97
CA VAL A 342 -14.74 -17.83 5.81
C VAL A 342 -15.19 -19.07 5.04
N PRO A 343 -15.98 -18.91 3.95
CA PRO A 343 -16.40 -20.04 3.13
C PRO A 343 -15.21 -20.86 2.64
N GLY A 344 -15.27 -22.18 2.83
CA GLY A 344 -14.20 -23.08 2.45
C GLY A 344 -12.94 -22.99 3.34
N ALA A 345 -13.06 -22.51 4.57
CA ALA A 345 -11.95 -22.57 5.53
C ALA A 345 -11.45 -23.99 5.79
N ASP A 346 -12.35 -24.97 5.66
CA ASP A 346 -12.05 -26.42 5.85
C ASP A 346 -11.70 -27.16 4.55
N ASP A 347 -11.63 -26.45 3.40
CA ASP A 347 -11.31 -27.06 2.12
C ASP A 347 -9.84 -27.50 2.07
N ALA A 348 -9.58 -28.60 1.37
CA ALA A 348 -8.23 -29.04 1.06
C ALA A 348 -7.43 -27.91 0.35
N GLY A 349 -6.23 -27.62 0.83
CA GLY A 349 -5.39 -26.54 0.33
C GLY A 349 -5.58 -25.17 1.03
N THR A 350 -6.50 -25.06 1.99
CA THR A 350 -6.56 -23.93 2.91
C THR A 350 -5.68 -24.20 4.13
N THR A 351 -4.72 -23.32 4.39
CA THR A 351 -3.90 -23.40 5.61
C THR A 351 -4.64 -22.73 6.76
N ARG A 352 -4.75 -23.41 7.91
CA ARG A 352 -5.41 -22.87 9.11
C ARG A 352 -4.40 -22.62 10.22
N LEU A 353 -4.53 -21.44 10.81
CA LEU A 353 -3.73 -21.01 11.96
C LEU A 353 -4.69 -20.53 13.05
N ALA A 354 -4.49 -20.99 14.27
CA ALA A 354 -5.20 -20.48 15.45
C ALA A 354 -4.25 -19.61 16.30
N ILE A 355 -4.75 -18.49 16.79
CA ILE A 355 -3.99 -17.63 17.71
C ILE A 355 -4.71 -17.55 19.06
N THR A 356 -3.97 -17.90 20.10
CA THR A 356 -4.41 -17.75 21.49
C THR A 356 -3.31 -17.05 22.28
N GLU A 357 -3.63 -15.89 22.85
CA GLU A 357 -2.72 -15.08 23.70
C GLU A 357 -1.32 -14.85 23.09
N GLY A 358 -1.27 -14.55 21.80
CA GLY A 358 -0.02 -14.30 21.08
C GLY A 358 0.76 -15.55 20.65
N VAL A 359 0.28 -16.75 21.00
CA VAL A 359 0.83 -18.01 20.53
C VAL A 359 0.10 -18.45 19.27
N VAL A 360 0.84 -18.76 18.22
CA VAL A 360 0.31 -19.24 16.93
C VAL A 360 0.42 -20.77 16.89
N LEU A 361 -0.68 -21.42 16.63
CA LEU A 361 -0.76 -22.87 16.45
C LEU A 361 -1.21 -23.15 15.01
N GLN A 362 -0.55 -24.08 14.36
CA GLN A 362 -0.99 -24.58 13.06
C GLN A 362 -2.00 -25.70 13.29
N GLU A 363 -3.19 -25.56 12.73
CA GLU A 363 -4.20 -26.60 12.78
C GLU A 363 -3.96 -27.59 11.64
N ALA A 364 -4.12 -28.88 11.92
CA ALA A 364 -4.10 -29.89 10.87
C ALA A 364 -5.26 -29.64 9.89
N ALA A 365 -4.98 -29.77 8.59
CA ALA A 365 -5.98 -29.67 7.53
C ALA A 365 -6.98 -30.83 7.59
#